data_26ac3ee49c1f6ac9095ec0e0fe895fd8
#
_entry.id   26ac3ee49c1f6ac9095ec0e0fe895fd8
#
_cell.length_a   1.000
_cell.length_b   1.000
_cell.length_c   1.000
_cell.angle_alpha   90.00
_cell.angle_beta   90.00
_cell.angle_gamma   90.00
#
_symmetry.space_group_name_H-M   'P 1'
#
loop_
_entity.id
_entity.type
_entity.pdbx_description
1 polymer ?
#
loop_
_entity_poly.entity_id
_entity_poly.type
_entity_poly.pdbx_seq_one_letter_code
_entity_poly.pdbx_strand_id
1 'polypeptide(L)'
;RQRQMCIRDSKWAWDVEKGEVVENSLIDNVHVFPLELNTMPGFAGSSAYYLRYMDPHNNQSLVSEKADHYWQNVDLYVGGTEHATGHLIYSRFWNKFLHDLGISIKEEPFQKLVNQGMIQGRSNFVYRIKDTNTFVSLNLKDQYETTPLHVDVNIVSNDVLDTEAFKAWRPEYNNAEFILEDGKYICGWAVEKMSKSMYNVVNPDMIVEKYGADTLRMYEMFLGPVEQSKPWDTNGIDGVHRFLKKLWNLFYSRTDEFLPVEGEPTKEELKAIHKLIKKVTGDIETFSYNTSISAFMICVNELGSLKCRNKEVLSHLIVLLAPFAPHFAEELWEALGNTTSVCDAQSVSYTHL
;
A
#
# COMPACT_ATOMS: atom_id res chain seq x y z
N ARG A 1 -27.16 -10.74 -7.87
CA ARG A 1 -28.02 -11.16 -8.99
C ARG A 1 -29.49 -11.32 -8.58
N GLN A 2 -29.80 -11.98 -7.47
CA GLN A 2 -31.18 -12.13 -7.00
C GLN A 2 -31.89 -10.80 -6.69
N ARG A 3 -31.18 -9.81 -6.08
CA ARG A 3 -31.77 -8.51 -5.78
C ARG A 3 -32.13 -7.70 -7.03
N GLN A 4 -31.35 -7.79 -8.10
CA GLN A 4 -31.66 -7.10 -9.36
C GLN A 4 -32.90 -7.69 -10.06
N MET A 5 -33.14 -9.00 -9.94
CA MET A 5 -34.36 -9.63 -10.47
C MET A 5 -35.59 -9.17 -9.68
N CYS A 6 -35.53 -9.14 -8.34
CA CYS A 6 -36.67 -8.73 -7.50
C CYS A 6 -37.12 -7.28 -7.73
N ILE A 7 -36.21 -6.39 -8.10
CA ILE A 7 -36.53 -4.97 -8.34
C ILE A 7 -37.14 -4.77 -9.73
N ARG A 8 -36.64 -5.45 -10.75
CA ARG A 8 -37.19 -5.35 -12.11
C ARG A 8 -38.65 -5.79 -12.20
N ASP A 9 -39.05 -6.72 -11.34
CA ASP A 9 -40.41 -7.26 -11.28
C ASP A 9 -41.23 -6.69 -10.13
N SER A 10 -40.82 -5.54 -9.54
CA SER A 10 -41.51 -4.91 -8.43
C SER A 10 -42.91 -4.51 -8.83
N LYS A 11 -43.90 -5.02 -8.09
CA LYS A 11 -45.32 -4.66 -8.18
C LYS A 11 -45.73 -3.60 -7.15
N TRP A 12 -44.74 -2.88 -6.56
CA TRP A 12 -44.92 -2.01 -5.43
C TRP A 12 -44.74 -0.54 -5.81
N ALA A 13 -45.51 0.31 -5.09
CA ALA A 13 -45.44 1.75 -5.16
C ALA A 13 -45.40 2.36 -3.72
N TRP A 14 -45.07 3.62 -3.60
CA TRP A 14 -45.02 4.35 -2.34
C TRP A 14 -46.23 5.30 -2.22
N ASP A 15 -47.03 5.14 -1.18
CA ASP A 15 -48.12 6.06 -0.81
C ASP A 15 -47.57 7.08 0.18
N VAL A 16 -47.46 8.33 -0.25
CA VAL A 16 -46.89 9.42 0.58
C VAL A 16 -47.79 9.86 1.70
N GLU A 17 -49.12 9.70 1.58
CA GLU A 17 -50.05 10.08 2.62
C GLU A 17 -50.05 9.06 3.75
N LYS A 18 -50.03 7.78 3.41
CA LYS A 18 -50.01 6.70 4.38
C LYS A 18 -48.63 6.37 4.91
N GLY A 19 -47.57 6.78 4.18
CA GLY A 19 -46.20 6.44 4.51
C GLY A 19 -45.89 4.94 4.41
N GLU A 20 -46.57 4.22 3.48
CA GLU A 20 -46.43 2.78 3.32
C GLU A 20 -46.27 2.35 1.88
N VAL A 21 -45.78 1.12 1.69
CA VAL A 21 -45.65 0.47 0.36
C VAL A 21 -47.00 -0.14 0.01
N VAL A 22 -47.51 0.20 -1.17
CA VAL A 22 -48.77 -0.29 -1.75
C VAL A 22 -48.56 -0.97 -3.10
N GLU A 23 -49.59 -1.58 -3.69
CA GLU A 23 -49.53 -2.15 -5.02
C GLU A 23 -49.35 -1.08 -6.10
N ASN A 24 -48.56 -1.34 -7.13
CA ASN A 24 -48.30 -0.43 -8.25
C ASN A 24 -49.56 -0.12 -9.10
N SER A 25 -50.61 -0.92 -9.01
CA SER A 25 -51.92 -0.64 -9.62
C SER A 25 -52.59 0.61 -9.07
N LEU A 26 -52.14 1.10 -7.90
CA LEU A 26 -52.64 2.30 -7.24
C LEU A 26 -51.90 3.58 -7.60
N ILE A 27 -50.91 3.53 -8.50
CA ILE A 27 -50.12 4.69 -8.90
C ILE A 27 -51.03 5.73 -9.58
N ASP A 28 -51.07 6.93 -8.97
CA ASP A 28 -51.80 8.09 -9.48
C ASP A 28 -50.86 9.29 -9.79
N ASN A 29 -49.58 9.20 -9.45
CA ASN A 29 -48.55 10.24 -9.55
C ASN A 29 -48.88 11.55 -8.81
N VAL A 30 -49.81 11.51 -7.84
CA VAL A 30 -50.19 12.61 -6.95
C VAL A 30 -49.91 12.25 -5.51
N HIS A 31 -50.38 11.08 -5.07
CA HIS A 31 -50.21 10.54 -3.72
C HIS A 31 -49.48 9.19 -3.72
N VAL A 32 -49.59 8.45 -4.83
CA VAL A 32 -48.94 7.13 -4.98
C VAL A 32 -47.95 7.17 -6.14
N PHE A 33 -46.69 7.00 -5.84
CA PHE A 33 -45.59 7.07 -6.79
C PHE A 33 -44.95 5.70 -7.02
N PRO A 34 -44.48 5.42 -8.25
CA PRO A 34 -43.74 4.18 -8.53
C PRO A 34 -42.45 4.15 -7.71
N LEU A 35 -42.13 2.97 -7.16
CA LEU A 35 -40.80 2.74 -6.59
C LEU A 35 -39.74 2.72 -7.68
N GLU A 36 -38.55 3.22 -7.37
CA GLU A 36 -37.40 3.13 -8.24
C GLU A 36 -37.05 1.66 -8.51
N LEU A 37 -36.93 1.28 -9.78
CA LEU A 37 -36.65 -0.08 -10.21
C LEU A 37 -35.16 -0.41 -10.33
N ASN A 38 -34.32 0.59 -10.23
CA ASN A 38 -32.89 0.42 -10.20
C ASN A 38 -32.42 0.27 -8.76
N THR A 39 -31.47 -0.61 -8.52
CA THR A 39 -30.78 -0.63 -7.24
C THR A 39 -29.97 0.64 -7.09
N MET A 40 -29.94 1.19 -5.87
CA MET A 40 -28.96 2.19 -5.52
C MET A 40 -27.56 1.66 -5.93
N PRO A 41 -26.69 2.49 -6.53
CA PRO A 41 -25.34 2.08 -6.87
C PRO A 41 -24.67 1.34 -5.72
N GLY A 42 -23.95 0.23 -6.01
CA GLY A 42 -23.33 -0.61 -4.99
C GLY A 42 -22.32 0.11 -4.08
N PHE A 43 -22.03 1.37 -4.37
CA PHE A 43 -21.12 2.23 -3.60
C PHE A 43 -21.79 3.03 -2.49
N ALA A 44 -23.11 2.96 -2.30
CA ALA A 44 -23.79 3.75 -1.27
C ALA A 44 -23.27 3.46 0.15
N GLY A 45 -23.14 2.18 0.51
CA GLY A 45 -22.59 1.78 1.81
C GLY A 45 -21.13 2.17 1.98
N SER A 46 -20.31 1.92 0.97
CA SER A 46 -18.88 2.29 0.99
C SER A 46 -18.64 3.80 0.95
N SER A 47 -19.61 4.59 0.53
CA SER A 47 -19.49 6.05 0.48
C SER A 47 -19.71 6.73 1.83
N ALA A 48 -20.41 6.10 2.78
CA ALA A 48 -20.75 6.67 4.08
C ALA A 48 -20.34 5.78 5.27
N TYR A 49 -19.47 4.77 5.04
CA TYR A 49 -19.09 3.81 6.08
C TYR A 49 -18.43 4.45 7.31
N TYR A 50 -17.69 5.55 7.12
CA TYR A 50 -17.01 6.26 8.20
C TYR A 50 -18.01 6.80 9.24
N LEU A 51 -19.21 7.21 8.85
CA LEU A 51 -20.28 7.60 9.79
C LEU A 51 -20.74 6.37 10.61
N ARG A 52 -20.93 5.22 9.96
CA ARG A 52 -21.30 3.98 10.66
C ARG A 52 -20.20 3.53 11.63
N TYR A 53 -18.93 3.75 11.32
CA TYR A 53 -17.81 3.41 12.20
C TYR A 53 -17.75 4.23 13.48
N MET A 54 -18.33 5.45 13.47
CA MET A 54 -18.44 6.28 14.67
C MET A 54 -19.42 5.70 15.69
N ASP A 55 -20.40 4.91 15.23
CA ASP A 55 -21.48 4.34 16.08
C ASP A 55 -21.92 2.96 15.56
N PRO A 56 -21.03 1.95 15.60
CA PRO A 56 -21.23 0.68 14.89
C PRO A 56 -22.37 -0.17 15.45
N HIS A 57 -22.72 0.01 16.71
CA HIS A 57 -23.75 -0.76 17.40
C HIS A 57 -25.15 -0.08 17.39
N ASN A 58 -25.28 1.08 16.78
CA ASN A 58 -26.53 1.81 16.71
C ASN A 58 -27.50 1.15 15.72
N ASN A 59 -28.64 0.66 16.24
CA ASN A 59 -29.68 0.00 15.43
C ASN A 59 -30.83 0.95 15.04
N GLN A 60 -30.80 2.22 15.48
CA GLN A 60 -31.86 3.18 15.27
C GLN A 60 -31.54 4.17 14.14
N SER A 61 -30.29 4.54 13.99
CA SER A 61 -29.83 5.52 12.99
C SER A 61 -28.49 5.12 12.40
N LEU A 62 -28.08 5.80 11.32
CA LEU A 62 -26.77 5.62 10.68
C LEU A 62 -25.64 5.96 11.67
N VAL A 63 -25.81 7.04 12.40
CA VAL A 63 -24.94 7.55 13.46
C VAL A 63 -25.81 8.31 14.45
N SER A 64 -25.55 8.22 15.76
CA SER A 64 -26.22 9.05 16.76
C SER A 64 -25.65 10.47 16.75
N GLU A 65 -26.49 11.44 17.07
CA GLU A 65 -26.10 12.84 17.22
C GLU A 65 -24.92 13.00 18.20
N LYS A 66 -24.91 12.24 19.29
CA LYS A 66 -23.84 12.24 20.28
C LYS A 66 -22.50 11.78 19.67
N ALA A 67 -22.51 10.71 18.87
CA ALA A 67 -21.31 10.18 18.24
C ALA A 67 -20.78 11.13 17.15
N ASP A 68 -21.69 11.69 16.33
CA ASP A 68 -21.32 12.64 15.28
C ASP A 68 -20.75 13.95 15.86
N HIS A 69 -21.31 14.47 16.97
CA HIS A 69 -20.75 15.62 17.69
C HIS A 69 -19.38 15.36 18.31
N TYR A 70 -19.13 14.12 18.75
CA TYR A 70 -17.84 13.75 19.34
C TYR A 70 -16.75 13.57 18.28
N TRP A 71 -17.01 12.75 17.26
CA TRP A 71 -16.02 12.39 16.24
C TRP A 71 -15.89 13.44 15.13
N GLN A 72 -16.99 14.11 14.80
CA GLN A 72 -17.08 15.08 13.71
C GLN A 72 -16.65 14.48 12.35
N ASN A 73 -16.03 15.28 11.48
CA ASN A 73 -15.44 14.78 10.25
C ASN A 73 -14.09 14.09 10.50
N VAL A 74 -13.74 13.15 9.65
CA VAL A 74 -12.52 12.32 9.79
C VAL A 74 -11.27 13.20 9.75
N ASP A 75 -10.40 13.10 10.75
CA ASP A 75 -9.20 13.93 10.87
C ASP A 75 -8.19 13.68 9.75
N LEU A 76 -7.97 12.39 9.41
CA LEU A 76 -7.04 11.95 8.38
C LEU A 76 -7.64 10.81 7.58
N TYR A 77 -7.74 10.99 6.27
CA TYR A 77 -8.22 9.99 5.34
C TYR A 77 -7.13 9.63 4.33
N VAL A 78 -6.74 8.35 4.31
CA VAL A 78 -5.63 7.86 3.48
C VAL A 78 -6.17 6.85 2.48
N GLY A 79 -5.87 7.05 1.20
CA GLY A 79 -6.30 6.14 0.14
C GLY A 79 -5.66 6.45 -1.20
N GLY A 80 -5.62 5.46 -2.10
CA GLY A 80 -4.99 5.61 -3.41
C GLY A 80 -5.70 6.61 -4.33
N THR A 81 -4.95 7.20 -5.23
CA THR A 81 -5.46 8.18 -6.22
C THR A 81 -6.48 7.59 -7.19
N GLU A 82 -6.53 6.26 -7.35
CA GLU A 82 -7.53 5.56 -8.17
C GLU A 82 -8.97 5.74 -7.67
N HIS A 83 -9.13 6.14 -6.41
CA HIS A 83 -10.44 6.41 -5.81
C HIS A 83 -10.94 7.85 -6.02
N ALA A 84 -10.14 8.73 -6.64
CA ALA A 84 -10.46 10.14 -6.82
C ALA A 84 -11.75 10.35 -7.64
N THR A 85 -11.94 9.57 -8.71
CA THR A 85 -13.10 9.65 -9.60
C THR A 85 -14.28 8.75 -9.19
N GLY A 86 -14.16 8.04 -8.10
CA GLY A 86 -15.17 7.11 -7.60
C GLY A 86 -15.52 7.41 -6.13
N HIS A 87 -14.94 6.64 -5.23
CA HIS A 87 -15.25 6.68 -3.80
C HIS A 87 -15.17 8.10 -3.19
N LEU A 88 -14.15 8.90 -3.51
CA LEU A 88 -13.99 10.24 -2.91
C LEU A 88 -15.08 11.21 -3.35
N ILE A 89 -15.51 11.17 -4.62
CA ILE A 89 -16.63 11.97 -5.10
C ILE A 89 -17.93 11.52 -4.42
N TYR A 90 -18.16 10.20 -4.35
CA TYR A 90 -19.38 9.67 -3.74
C TYR A 90 -19.44 9.93 -2.22
N SER A 91 -18.32 9.79 -1.50
CA SER A 91 -18.24 10.09 -0.07
C SER A 91 -18.60 11.55 0.21
N ARG A 92 -18.04 12.46 -0.57
CA ARG A 92 -18.32 13.90 -0.44
C ARG A 92 -19.77 14.22 -0.78
N PHE A 93 -20.30 13.66 -1.87
CA PHE A 93 -21.70 13.85 -2.28
C PHE A 93 -22.66 13.35 -1.19
N TRP A 94 -22.45 12.12 -0.70
CA TRP A 94 -23.27 11.56 0.37
C TRP A 94 -23.21 12.35 1.66
N ASN A 95 -22.03 12.80 2.06
CA ASN A 95 -21.88 13.57 3.28
C ASN A 95 -22.62 14.91 3.20
N LYS A 96 -22.51 15.63 2.08
CA LYS A 96 -23.25 16.88 1.85
C LYS A 96 -24.76 16.66 1.87
N PHE A 97 -25.22 15.61 1.20
CA PHE A 97 -26.65 15.25 1.22
C PHE A 97 -27.14 14.92 2.64
N LEU A 98 -26.37 14.16 3.42
CA LEU A 98 -26.72 13.85 4.81
C LEU A 98 -26.64 15.09 5.71
N HIS A 99 -25.75 16.02 5.41
CA HIS A 99 -25.68 17.32 6.09
C HIS A 99 -26.92 18.18 5.80
N ASP A 100 -27.35 18.24 4.54
CA ASP A 100 -28.58 18.97 4.14
C ASP A 100 -29.83 18.38 4.82
N LEU A 101 -29.84 17.09 5.13
CA LEU A 101 -30.90 16.43 5.89
C LEU A 101 -30.76 16.57 7.41
N GLY A 102 -29.70 17.23 7.90
CA GLY A 102 -29.44 17.38 9.34
C GLY A 102 -28.97 16.11 10.04
N ILE A 103 -28.47 15.09 9.28
CA ILE A 103 -27.99 13.81 9.82
C ILE A 103 -26.49 13.92 10.17
N SER A 104 -25.69 14.61 9.37
CA SER A 104 -24.28 14.90 9.64
C SER A 104 -24.09 16.36 10.00
N ILE A 105 -23.33 16.64 11.06
CA ILE A 105 -23.05 18.01 11.52
C ILE A 105 -22.02 18.75 10.68
N LYS A 106 -21.21 18.03 9.91
CA LYS A 106 -20.16 18.61 9.04
C LYS A 106 -20.51 18.44 7.57
N GLU A 107 -20.32 19.51 6.81
CA GLU A 107 -20.55 19.50 5.36
C GLU A 107 -19.51 18.65 4.62
N GLU A 108 -18.24 18.73 5.02
CA GLU A 108 -17.14 17.97 4.41
C GLU A 108 -16.80 16.73 5.25
N PRO A 109 -16.62 15.55 4.62
CA PRO A 109 -16.39 14.30 5.34
C PRO A 109 -15.00 14.18 5.97
N PHE A 110 -13.99 14.80 5.36
CA PHE A 110 -12.58 14.62 5.71
C PHE A 110 -11.89 15.97 5.92
N GLN A 111 -11.07 16.09 7.00
CA GLN A 111 -10.27 17.29 7.28
C GLN A 111 -8.99 17.29 6.44
N LYS A 112 -8.31 16.14 6.36
CA LYS A 112 -7.07 15.96 5.61
C LYS A 112 -7.14 14.69 4.78
N LEU A 113 -6.86 14.82 3.50
CA LEU A 113 -6.78 13.71 2.55
C LEU A 113 -5.31 13.50 2.15
N VAL A 114 -4.84 12.27 2.22
CA VAL A 114 -3.54 11.85 1.70
C VAL A 114 -3.75 10.74 0.69
N ASN A 115 -3.41 11.01 -0.57
CA ASN A 115 -3.49 10.02 -1.64
C ASN A 115 -2.10 9.45 -1.92
N GLN A 116 -1.95 8.12 -1.74
CA GLN A 116 -0.71 7.45 -2.13
C GLN A 116 -0.61 7.40 -3.66
N GLY A 117 0.61 7.60 -4.16
CA GLY A 117 0.97 7.29 -5.53
C GLY A 117 0.93 5.78 -5.78
N MET A 118 0.73 5.40 -7.04
CA MET A 118 0.73 3.99 -7.43
C MET A 118 2.15 3.43 -7.52
N ILE A 119 2.33 2.19 -7.11
CA ILE A 119 3.51 1.40 -7.46
C ILE A 119 3.30 0.89 -8.88
N GLN A 120 4.20 1.28 -9.78
CA GLN A 120 4.16 0.94 -11.19
C GLN A 120 5.02 -0.28 -11.47
N GLY A 121 4.62 -1.08 -12.48
CA GLY A 121 5.39 -2.21 -12.94
C GLY A 121 6.43 -1.78 -13.97
N ARG A 122 7.54 -2.50 -14.03
CA ARG A 122 8.44 -2.48 -15.17
C ARG A 122 7.97 -3.55 -16.14
N SER A 123 7.38 -3.13 -17.26
CA SER A 123 7.02 -4.04 -18.35
C SER A 123 8.25 -4.33 -19.18
N ASN A 124 8.41 -5.58 -19.60
CA ASN A 124 9.43 -5.99 -20.56
C ASN A 124 8.79 -6.32 -21.90
N PHE A 125 9.51 -6.05 -22.99
CA PHE A 125 9.03 -6.24 -24.34
C PHE A 125 9.97 -7.14 -25.14
N VAL A 126 9.36 -8.07 -25.89
CA VAL A 126 10.00 -8.78 -26.98
C VAL A 126 9.48 -8.22 -28.30
N TYR A 127 10.28 -8.26 -29.36
CA TYR A 127 9.97 -7.68 -30.66
C TYR A 127 9.78 -8.79 -31.68
N ARG A 128 8.53 -9.07 -32.04
CA ARG A 128 8.18 -10.09 -33.03
C ARG A 128 8.29 -9.49 -34.42
N ILE A 129 9.03 -10.14 -35.32
CA ILE A 129 9.06 -9.77 -36.74
C ILE A 129 7.70 -10.09 -37.35
N LYS A 130 7.15 -9.14 -38.10
CA LYS A 130 5.82 -9.21 -38.68
C LYS A 130 5.62 -10.52 -39.49
N ASP A 131 4.46 -11.13 -39.28
CA ASP A 131 4.02 -12.35 -39.96
C ASP A 131 4.95 -13.58 -39.77
N THR A 132 5.78 -13.57 -38.73
CA THR A 132 6.67 -14.68 -38.39
C THR A 132 6.52 -15.11 -36.92
N ASN A 133 7.22 -16.18 -36.51
CA ASN A 133 7.43 -16.54 -35.09
C ASN A 133 8.91 -16.30 -34.67
N THR A 134 9.54 -15.32 -35.29
CA THR A 134 10.92 -14.91 -35.01
C THR A 134 10.93 -13.63 -34.20
N PHE A 135 11.70 -13.59 -33.14
CA PHE A 135 11.85 -12.46 -32.22
C PHE A 135 13.26 -11.89 -32.31
N VAL A 136 13.36 -10.59 -32.45
CA VAL A 136 14.63 -9.88 -32.58
C VAL A 136 14.95 -9.08 -31.33
N SER A 137 16.20 -9.13 -30.89
CA SER A 137 16.70 -8.40 -29.73
C SER A 137 16.62 -6.88 -29.90
N LEU A 138 16.48 -6.14 -28.79
CA LEU A 138 16.17 -4.72 -28.74
C LEU A 138 16.98 -3.85 -29.71
N ASN A 139 18.32 -3.97 -29.71
CA ASN A 139 19.17 -3.08 -30.51
C ASN A 139 19.19 -3.45 -32.00
N LEU A 140 18.65 -4.60 -32.37
CA LEU A 140 18.57 -5.06 -33.77
C LEU A 140 17.17 -4.82 -34.38
N LYS A 141 16.17 -4.43 -33.58
CA LYS A 141 14.77 -4.34 -33.99
C LYS A 141 14.53 -3.39 -35.17
N ASP A 142 15.29 -2.31 -35.27
CA ASP A 142 15.10 -1.28 -36.28
C ASP A 142 15.52 -1.75 -37.69
N GLN A 143 16.12 -2.95 -37.79
CA GLN A 143 16.44 -3.61 -39.05
C GLN A 143 15.27 -4.41 -39.63
N TYR A 144 14.16 -4.52 -38.88
CA TYR A 144 13.00 -5.34 -39.22
C TYR A 144 11.70 -4.58 -38.96
N GLU A 145 10.63 -4.95 -39.65
CA GLU A 145 9.28 -4.51 -39.29
C GLU A 145 8.82 -5.36 -38.10
N THR A 146 8.76 -4.76 -36.89
CA THR A 146 8.50 -5.47 -35.64
C THR A 146 7.24 -5.00 -34.94
N THR A 147 6.62 -5.90 -34.16
CA THR A 147 5.55 -5.60 -33.20
C THR A 147 6.05 -5.90 -31.79
N PRO A 148 6.02 -4.90 -30.86
CA PRO A 148 6.38 -5.13 -29.47
C PRO A 148 5.26 -5.93 -28.78
N LEU A 149 5.63 -6.94 -28.00
CA LEU A 149 4.75 -7.76 -27.20
C LEU A 149 5.25 -7.77 -25.76
N HIS A 150 4.33 -7.62 -24.80
CA HIS A 150 4.66 -7.76 -23.38
C HIS A 150 5.08 -9.20 -23.08
N VAL A 151 6.07 -9.34 -22.23
CA VAL A 151 6.59 -10.62 -21.76
C VAL A 151 6.57 -10.66 -20.22
N ASP A 152 6.37 -11.86 -19.66
CA ASP A 152 6.32 -12.05 -18.22
C ASP A 152 7.64 -11.63 -17.57
N VAL A 153 7.58 -10.75 -16.59
CA VAL A 153 8.76 -10.23 -15.88
C VAL A 153 9.54 -11.33 -15.15
N ASN A 154 8.90 -12.45 -14.84
CA ASN A 154 9.56 -13.57 -14.14
C ASN A 154 10.51 -14.38 -15.02
N ILE A 155 10.43 -14.25 -16.36
CA ILE A 155 11.34 -14.90 -17.32
C ILE A 155 12.34 -13.93 -17.94
N VAL A 156 12.46 -12.72 -17.33
CA VAL A 156 13.45 -11.71 -17.72
C VAL A 156 14.34 -11.37 -16.53
N SER A 157 15.64 -11.43 -16.70
CA SER A 157 16.60 -11.08 -15.65
C SER A 157 17.63 -10.08 -16.19
N ASN A 158 17.74 -8.90 -15.56
CA ASN A 158 18.63 -7.82 -16.00
C ASN A 158 18.49 -7.52 -17.52
N ASP A 159 17.25 -7.42 -17.98
CA ASP A 159 16.84 -7.20 -19.37
C ASP A 159 17.16 -8.36 -20.34
N VAL A 160 17.70 -9.46 -19.86
CA VAL A 160 17.96 -10.66 -20.66
C VAL A 160 16.79 -11.63 -20.52
N LEU A 161 16.22 -12.01 -21.67
CA LEU A 161 15.15 -13.01 -21.74
C LEU A 161 15.71 -14.42 -21.57
N ASP A 162 15.05 -15.22 -20.75
CA ASP A 162 15.19 -16.68 -20.79
C ASP A 162 14.38 -17.21 -21.98
N THR A 163 15.08 -17.52 -23.08
CA THR A 163 14.46 -17.94 -24.33
C THR A 163 13.78 -19.31 -24.25
N GLU A 164 14.26 -20.20 -23.40
CA GLU A 164 13.65 -21.53 -23.21
C GLU A 164 12.37 -21.41 -22.34
N ALA A 165 12.43 -20.61 -21.28
CA ALA A 165 11.25 -20.28 -20.49
C ALA A 165 10.19 -19.56 -21.35
N PHE A 166 10.58 -18.68 -22.27
CA PHE A 166 9.67 -18.01 -23.19
C PHE A 166 8.96 -18.99 -24.13
N LYS A 167 9.68 -19.95 -24.71
CA LYS A 167 9.07 -21.01 -25.53
C LYS A 167 8.06 -21.86 -24.75
N ALA A 168 8.37 -22.13 -23.49
CA ALA A 168 7.49 -22.89 -22.60
C ALA A 168 6.31 -22.08 -22.05
N TRP A 169 6.38 -20.74 -22.06
CA TRP A 169 5.40 -19.86 -21.46
C TRP A 169 4.01 -19.95 -22.13
N ARG A 170 4.00 -20.08 -23.47
CA ARG A 170 2.75 -20.19 -24.23
C ARG A 170 2.91 -21.14 -25.42
N PRO A 171 1.87 -21.93 -25.74
CA PRO A 171 1.91 -22.88 -26.86
C PRO A 171 2.28 -22.23 -28.21
N GLU A 172 1.84 -20.98 -28.45
CA GLU A 172 2.14 -20.23 -29.67
C GLU A 172 3.63 -19.89 -29.86
N TYR A 173 4.41 -19.97 -28.80
CA TYR A 173 5.85 -19.64 -28.81
C TYR A 173 6.75 -20.87 -28.77
N ASN A 174 6.21 -22.09 -28.74
CA ASN A 174 7.00 -23.34 -28.68
C ASN A 174 8.10 -23.43 -29.76
N ASN A 175 7.81 -22.90 -30.97
CA ASN A 175 8.72 -22.89 -32.12
C ASN A 175 9.29 -21.47 -32.37
N ALA A 176 9.40 -20.63 -31.34
CA ALA A 176 9.96 -19.31 -31.49
C ALA A 176 11.46 -19.36 -31.83
N GLU A 177 11.87 -18.56 -32.80
CA GLU A 177 13.26 -18.32 -33.17
C GLU A 177 13.71 -16.96 -32.66
N PHE A 178 15.02 -16.84 -32.36
CA PHE A 178 15.56 -15.61 -31.77
C PHE A 178 16.75 -15.11 -32.54
N ILE A 179 16.76 -13.82 -32.87
CA ILE A 179 17.92 -13.09 -33.36
C ILE A 179 18.54 -12.38 -32.15
N LEU A 180 19.71 -12.89 -31.76
CA LEU A 180 20.37 -12.53 -30.50
C LEU A 180 21.45 -11.46 -30.72
N GLU A 181 21.79 -10.74 -29.67
CA GLU A 181 22.92 -9.84 -29.55
C GLU A 181 23.98 -10.53 -28.65
N ASP A 182 25.16 -10.78 -29.14
CA ASP A 182 26.26 -11.43 -28.40
C ASP A 182 25.81 -12.70 -27.64
N GLY A 183 24.92 -13.49 -28.26
CA GLY A 183 24.36 -14.71 -27.68
C GLY A 183 23.28 -14.54 -26.65
N LYS A 184 22.76 -13.31 -26.45
CA LYS A 184 21.68 -12.98 -25.53
C LYS A 184 20.52 -12.29 -26.24
N TYR A 185 19.32 -12.50 -25.74
CA TYR A 185 18.16 -11.73 -26.16
C TYR A 185 17.91 -10.59 -25.17
N ILE A 186 18.06 -9.36 -25.62
CA ILE A 186 17.82 -8.17 -24.80
C ILE A 186 16.40 -7.68 -25.03
N CYS A 187 15.63 -7.57 -23.96
CA CYS A 187 14.27 -7.02 -23.96
C CYS A 187 14.30 -5.49 -23.93
N GLY A 188 13.27 -4.89 -24.54
CA GLY A 188 12.91 -3.52 -24.22
C GLY A 188 12.19 -3.43 -22.89
N TRP A 189 12.03 -2.21 -22.36
CA TRP A 189 11.28 -1.99 -21.13
C TRP A 189 10.59 -0.64 -21.09
N ALA A 190 9.52 -0.55 -20.32
CA ALA A 190 8.85 0.71 -19.97
C ALA A 190 8.23 0.61 -18.57
N VAL A 191 8.06 1.76 -17.92
CA VAL A 191 7.33 1.85 -16.66
C VAL A 191 5.85 2.06 -16.97
N GLU A 192 5.02 1.12 -16.52
CA GLU A 192 3.58 1.10 -16.78
C GLU A 192 2.80 0.75 -15.52
N LYS A 193 1.48 0.94 -15.55
CA LYS A 193 0.60 0.45 -14.50
C LYS A 193 0.72 -1.07 -14.39
N MET A 194 0.85 -1.59 -13.16
CA MET A 194 0.81 -3.04 -12.95
C MET A 194 -0.54 -3.62 -13.36
N SER A 195 -0.53 -4.60 -14.26
CA SER A 195 -1.73 -5.35 -14.63
C SER A 195 -1.37 -6.76 -15.11
N LYS A 196 -2.31 -7.69 -14.92
CA LYS A 196 -2.14 -9.07 -15.39
C LYS A 196 -1.96 -9.16 -16.91
N SER A 197 -2.60 -8.26 -17.67
CA SER A 197 -2.49 -8.21 -19.13
C SER A 197 -1.16 -7.70 -19.65
N MET A 198 -0.39 -7.00 -18.81
CA MET A 198 0.95 -6.50 -19.13
C MET A 198 2.07 -7.38 -18.58
N TYR A 199 1.72 -8.47 -17.87
CA TYR A 199 2.66 -9.44 -17.29
C TYR A 199 3.78 -8.81 -16.45
N ASN A 200 3.49 -7.66 -15.82
CA ASN A 200 4.41 -6.85 -15.02
C ASN A 200 4.04 -6.81 -13.54
N VAL A 201 3.19 -7.72 -13.08
CA VAL A 201 2.75 -7.79 -11.68
C VAL A 201 3.82 -8.50 -10.85
N VAL A 202 4.21 -7.84 -9.76
CA VAL A 202 5.05 -8.45 -8.72
C VAL A 202 4.11 -9.01 -7.64
N ASN A 203 4.24 -10.31 -7.35
CA ASN A 203 3.44 -10.95 -6.31
C ASN A 203 4.07 -10.68 -4.92
N PRO A 204 3.36 -9.99 -4.00
CA PRO A 204 3.85 -9.73 -2.65
C PRO A 204 4.22 -11.00 -1.89
N ASP A 205 3.48 -12.11 -2.06
CA ASP A 205 3.74 -13.36 -1.35
C ASP A 205 5.14 -13.92 -1.68
N MET A 206 5.55 -13.86 -2.94
CA MET A 206 6.90 -14.28 -3.37
C MET A 206 7.99 -13.39 -2.77
N ILE A 207 7.72 -12.10 -2.63
CA ILE A 207 8.66 -11.16 -2.01
C ILE A 207 8.76 -11.42 -0.50
N VAL A 208 7.63 -11.65 0.15
CA VAL A 208 7.58 -11.99 1.59
C VAL A 208 8.30 -13.30 1.86
N GLU A 209 8.10 -14.33 1.04
CA GLU A 209 8.78 -15.61 1.17
C GLU A 209 10.31 -15.48 1.04
N LYS A 210 10.76 -14.65 0.11
CA LYS A 210 12.20 -14.48 -0.18
C LYS A 210 12.91 -13.53 0.78
N TYR A 211 12.27 -12.43 1.19
CA TYR A 211 12.90 -11.32 1.91
C TYR A 211 12.29 -11.04 3.29
N GLY A 212 11.11 -11.55 3.57
CA GLY A 212 10.34 -11.25 4.77
C GLY A 212 9.42 -10.04 4.63
N ALA A 213 8.34 -10.03 5.40
CA ALA A 213 7.31 -8.99 5.36
C ALA A 213 7.85 -7.59 5.72
N ASP A 214 8.71 -7.49 6.72
CA ASP A 214 9.30 -6.21 7.14
C ASP A 214 10.20 -5.59 6.08
N THR A 215 10.92 -6.43 5.32
CA THR A 215 11.70 -5.94 4.17
C THR A 215 10.80 -5.35 3.10
N LEU A 216 9.69 -6.03 2.76
CA LEU A 216 8.71 -5.52 1.79
C LEU A 216 8.11 -4.20 2.27
N ARG A 217 7.60 -4.13 3.52
CA ARG A 217 7.01 -2.92 4.10
C ARG A 217 7.95 -1.73 4.05
N MET A 218 9.18 -1.93 4.53
CA MET A 218 10.18 -0.86 4.53
C MET A 218 10.58 -0.46 3.10
N TYR A 219 10.65 -1.40 2.17
CA TYR A 219 11.01 -1.09 0.79
C TYR A 219 9.93 -0.25 0.10
N GLU A 220 8.65 -0.58 0.25
CA GLU A 220 7.55 0.22 -0.28
C GLU A 220 7.56 1.67 0.24
N MET A 221 7.83 1.84 1.54
CA MET A 221 8.00 3.17 2.14
C MET A 221 9.27 3.89 1.66
N PHE A 222 10.34 3.14 1.36
CA PHE A 222 11.63 3.69 0.93
C PHE A 222 11.65 4.16 -0.51
N LEU A 223 10.82 3.62 -1.39
CA LEU A 223 10.79 3.92 -2.83
C LEU A 223 10.68 5.42 -3.16
N GLY A 224 10.11 6.23 -2.28
CA GLY A 224 10.03 7.68 -2.45
C GLY A 224 8.86 8.31 -1.67
N PRO A 225 8.56 9.60 -1.88
CA PRO A 225 7.45 10.29 -1.22
C PRO A 225 6.12 9.58 -1.40
N VAL A 226 5.27 9.54 -0.37
CA VAL A 226 4.04 8.73 -0.35
C VAL A 226 3.07 9.09 -1.47
N GLU A 227 2.98 10.35 -1.86
CA GLU A 227 2.03 10.85 -2.86
C GLU A 227 2.48 10.64 -4.31
N GLN A 228 3.73 10.24 -4.53
CA GLN A 228 4.28 10.05 -5.87
C GLN A 228 4.16 8.60 -6.33
N SER A 229 3.78 8.41 -7.60
CA SER A 229 3.87 7.11 -8.25
C SER A 229 5.33 6.73 -8.49
N LYS A 230 5.67 5.46 -8.31
CA LYS A 230 7.05 4.95 -8.30
C LYS A 230 7.14 3.63 -9.03
N PRO A 231 8.19 3.42 -9.85
CA PRO A 231 8.44 2.11 -10.42
C PRO A 231 8.94 1.14 -9.34
N TRP A 232 8.43 -0.07 -9.37
CA TRP A 232 9.01 -1.17 -8.61
C TRP A 232 10.34 -1.59 -9.22
N ASP A 233 11.37 -1.71 -8.37
CA ASP A 233 12.67 -2.27 -8.74
C ASP A 233 13.03 -3.41 -7.79
N THR A 234 12.97 -4.64 -8.29
CA THR A 234 13.27 -5.84 -7.49
C THR A 234 14.72 -5.85 -6.97
N ASN A 235 15.65 -5.19 -7.66
CA ASN A 235 17.05 -5.12 -7.21
C ASN A 235 17.24 -4.15 -6.02
N GLY A 236 16.37 -3.13 -5.89
CA GLY A 236 16.45 -2.16 -4.81
C GLY A 236 16.11 -2.72 -3.44
N ILE A 237 15.29 -3.78 -3.36
CA ILE A 237 14.87 -4.40 -2.10
C ILE A 237 16.04 -5.03 -1.33
N ASP A 238 17.08 -5.49 -2.02
CA ASP A 238 18.29 -6.05 -1.39
C ASP A 238 18.98 -5.04 -0.47
N GLY A 239 18.88 -3.74 -0.77
CA GLY A 239 19.42 -2.67 0.07
C GLY A 239 18.77 -2.64 1.44
N VAL A 240 17.43 -2.72 1.48
CA VAL A 240 16.65 -2.75 2.72
C VAL A 240 16.88 -4.06 3.48
N HIS A 241 16.91 -5.19 2.79
CA HIS A 241 17.19 -6.48 3.41
C HIS A 241 18.57 -6.51 4.09
N ARG A 242 19.60 -5.98 3.42
CA ARG A 242 20.95 -5.84 4.01
C ARG A 242 20.96 -4.87 5.20
N PHE A 243 20.14 -3.81 5.19
CA PHE A 243 19.98 -2.91 6.32
C PHE A 243 19.43 -3.66 7.53
N LEU A 244 18.34 -4.42 7.40
CA LEU A 244 17.76 -5.20 8.50
C LEU A 244 18.77 -6.23 9.06
N LYS A 245 19.58 -6.86 8.22
CA LYS A 245 20.68 -7.71 8.68
C LYS A 245 21.75 -6.95 9.47
N LYS A 246 22.08 -5.71 9.07
CA LYS A 246 23.02 -4.87 9.84
C LYS A 246 22.43 -4.46 11.18
N LEU A 247 21.14 -4.15 11.23
CA LEU A 247 20.43 -3.84 12.47
C LEU A 247 20.46 -5.05 13.40
N TRP A 248 20.15 -6.26 12.91
CA TRP A 248 20.24 -7.50 13.67
C TRP A 248 21.62 -7.69 14.30
N ASN A 249 22.69 -7.38 13.60
CA ASN A 249 24.06 -7.49 14.09
C ASN A 249 24.43 -6.50 15.21
N LEU A 250 23.58 -5.52 15.54
CA LEU A 250 23.75 -4.71 16.77
C LEU A 250 23.32 -5.52 18.01
N PHE A 251 22.43 -6.49 17.86
CA PHE A 251 21.84 -7.30 18.93
C PHE A 251 22.47 -8.68 19.07
N TYR A 252 22.87 -9.28 17.95
CA TYR A 252 23.40 -10.63 17.92
C TYR A 252 24.75 -10.69 17.22
N SER A 253 25.65 -11.51 17.75
CA SER A 253 26.91 -11.86 17.11
C SER A 253 26.67 -12.83 15.94
N ARG A 254 27.73 -13.13 15.17
CA ARG A 254 27.66 -14.18 14.13
C ARG A 254 27.44 -15.59 14.68
N THR A 255 27.61 -15.77 15.98
CA THR A 255 27.39 -17.04 16.71
C THR A 255 26.13 -17.00 17.56
N ASP A 256 25.18 -16.10 17.20
CA ASP A 256 23.88 -15.90 17.85
C ASP A 256 23.96 -15.55 19.35
N GLU A 257 25.08 -14.99 19.81
CA GLU A 257 25.22 -14.47 21.15
C GLU A 257 24.56 -13.08 21.24
N PHE A 258 23.71 -12.88 22.26
CA PHE A 258 23.06 -11.60 22.51
C PHE A 258 24.07 -10.58 23.06
N LEU A 259 24.17 -9.42 22.40
CA LEU A 259 25.22 -8.44 22.64
C LEU A 259 24.86 -7.26 23.54
N PRO A 260 23.58 -6.82 23.65
CA PRO A 260 23.22 -5.64 24.43
C PRO A 260 23.54 -5.80 25.94
N VAL A 261 24.05 -4.72 26.52
CA VAL A 261 24.45 -4.68 27.93
C VAL A 261 23.87 -3.45 28.61
N GLU A 262 23.64 -3.54 29.93
CA GLU A 262 23.28 -2.42 30.77
C GLU A 262 24.48 -1.48 30.95
N GLY A 263 24.23 -0.20 31.14
CA GLY A 263 25.28 0.77 31.42
C GLY A 263 24.87 2.18 30.98
N GLU A 264 25.69 3.16 31.28
CA GLU A 264 25.50 4.53 30.83
C GLU A 264 25.89 4.66 29.36
N PRO A 265 25.00 5.23 28.50
CA PRO A 265 25.32 5.45 27.10
C PRO A 265 26.39 6.54 26.92
N THR A 266 27.21 6.45 25.90
CA THR A 266 28.17 7.50 25.54
C THR A 266 27.47 8.70 24.91
N LYS A 267 28.12 9.87 24.94
CA LYS A 267 27.58 11.09 24.29
C LYS A 267 27.38 10.92 22.79
N GLU A 268 28.23 10.15 22.13
CA GLU A 268 28.18 9.85 20.72
C GLU A 268 26.98 8.96 20.39
N GLU A 269 26.71 7.95 21.21
CA GLU A 269 25.55 7.06 21.06
C GLU A 269 24.24 7.84 21.29
N LEU A 270 24.17 8.65 22.34
CA LEU A 270 23.02 9.53 22.59
C LEU A 270 22.80 10.50 21.42
N LYS A 271 23.86 11.10 20.90
CA LYS A 271 23.76 12.01 19.76
C LYS A 271 23.20 11.32 18.52
N ALA A 272 23.62 10.08 18.24
CA ALA A 272 23.13 9.31 17.10
C ALA A 272 21.62 8.99 17.24
N ILE A 273 21.20 8.49 18.40
CA ILE A 273 19.80 8.13 18.61
C ILE A 273 18.87 9.34 18.66
N HIS A 274 19.28 10.44 19.30
CA HIS A 274 18.46 11.65 19.38
C HIS A 274 18.28 12.35 18.02
N LYS A 275 19.28 12.32 17.14
CA LYS A 275 19.12 12.76 15.75
C LYS A 275 18.06 11.93 15.04
N LEU A 276 18.06 10.61 15.25
CA LEU A 276 17.07 9.71 14.67
C LEU A 276 15.67 10.01 15.22
N ILE A 277 15.51 10.13 16.54
CA ILE A 277 14.23 10.45 17.19
C ILE A 277 13.64 11.71 16.58
N LYS A 278 14.40 12.81 16.56
CA LYS A 278 13.96 14.09 15.99
C LYS A 278 13.55 13.94 14.52
N LYS A 279 14.36 13.23 13.74
CA LYS A 279 14.11 13.07 12.29
C LYS A 279 12.86 12.24 12.03
N VAL A 280 12.74 11.07 12.66
CA VAL A 280 11.63 10.15 12.45
C VAL A 280 10.31 10.75 12.94
N THR A 281 10.30 11.44 14.09
CA THR A 281 9.09 12.13 14.59
C THR A 281 8.57 13.13 13.57
N GLY A 282 9.41 14.04 13.08
CA GLY A 282 8.99 15.02 12.09
C GLY A 282 8.61 14.40 10.73
N ASP A 283 9.26 13.31 10.34
CA ASP A 283 8.95 12.61 9.10
C ASP A 283 7.59 11.87 9.16
N ILE A 284 7.23 11.30 10.31
CA ILE A 284 5.91 10.67 10.50
C ILE A 284 4.80 11.71 10.40
N GLU A 285 4.97 12.88 11.05
CA GLU A 285 4.00 13.97 11.00
C GLU A 285 3.76 14.50 9.57
N THR A 286 4.78 14.43 8.74
CA THR A 286 4.75 14.91 7.34
C THR A 286 4.61 13.79 6.30
N PHE A 287 4.44 12.52 6.71
CA PHE A 287 4.38 11.35 5.83
C PHE A 287 5.63 11.14 4.97
N SER A 288 6.79 11.61 5.44
CA SER A 288 8.08 11.50 4.75
C SER A 288 8.81 10.20 5.09
N TYR A 289 8.13 9.06 4.95
CA TYR A 289 8.62 7.74 5.38
C TYR A 289 9.93 7.32 4.71
N ASN A 290 10.15 7.69 3.45
CA ASN A 290 11.36 7.38 2.71
C ASN A 290 12.61 8.01 3.35
N THR A 291 12.48 9.21 3.91
CA THR A 291 13.59 9.88 4.62
C THR A 291 13.80 9.30 6.01
N SER A 292 12.75 8.81 6.68
CA SER A 292 12.88 8.05 7.93
C SER A 292 13.73 6.80 7.73
N ILE A 293 13.48 6.02 6.67
CA ILE A 293 14.24 4.79 6.41
C ILE A 293 15.71 5.11 6.12
N SER A 294 15.98 6.17 5.37
CA SER A 294 17.35 6.64 5.17
C SER A 294 18.02 7.03 6.50
N ALA A 295 17.28 7.68 7.40
CA ALA A 295 17.77 8.07 8.73
C ALA A 295 18.06 6.84 9.61
N PHE A 296 17.23 5.80 9.57
CA PHE A 296 17.51 4.52 10.22
C PHE A 296 18.81 3.90 9.70
N MET A 297 19.01 3.87 8.38
CA MET A 297 20.24 3.33 7.78
C MET A 297 21.48 4.09 8.26
N ILE A 298 21.42 5.41 8.35
CA ILE A 298 22.50 6.25 8.85
C ILE A 298 22.78 5.94 10.33
N CYS A 299 21.75 5.93 11.17
CA CYS A 299 21.88 5.69 12.60
C CYS A 299 22.46 4.29 12.90
N VAL A 300 21.97 3.24 12.23
CA VAL A 300 22.48 1.86 12.39
C VAL A 300 23.96 1.77 11.97
N ASN A 301 24.35 2.46 10.90
CA ASN A 301 25.77 2.52 10.51
C ASN A 301 26.62 3.27 11.54
N GLU A 302 26.13 4.39 12.10
CA GLU A 302 26.81 5.20 13.14
C GLU A 302 26.97 4.38 14.42
N LEU A 303 25.89 3.77 14.93
CA LEU A 303 25.91 2.89 16.11
C LEU A 303 26.81 1.66 15.92
N GLY A 304 26.79 1.07 14.72
CA GLY A 304 27.66 -0.05 14.36
C GLY A 304 29.16 0.36 14.38
N SER A 305 29.50 1.55 13.90
CA SER A 305 30.87 2.10 13.94
C SER A 305 31.33 2.37 15.36
N LEU A 306 30.42 2.83 16.23
CA LEU A 306 30.65 3.02 17.68
C LEU A 306 30.72 1.70 18.44
N LYS A 307 30.37 0.58 17.81
CA LYS A 307 30.19 -0.74 18.44
C LYS A 307 29.20 -0.66 19.61
N CYS A 308 28.16 0.16 19.45
CA CYS A 308 27.13 0.36 20.46
C CYS A 308 26.49 -0.96 20.87
N ARG A 309 26.43 -1.19 22.18
CA ARG A 309 25.74 -2.32 22.83
C ARG A 309 24.88 -1.85 23.99
N ASN A 310 24.70 -0.55 24.12
CA ASN A 310 23.91 0.03 25.20
C ASN A 310 22.43 -0.31 25.00
N LYS A 311 21.85 -0.99 25.99
CA LYS A 311 20.49 -1.49 25.96
C LYS A 311 19.45 -0.37 25.85
N GLU A 312 19.65 0.75 26.53
CA GLU A 312 18.75 1.91 26.49
C GLU A 312 18.69 2.51 25.08
N VAL A 313 19.85 2.78 24.46
CA VAL A 313 19.95 3.32 23.11
C VAL A 313 19.30 2.40 22.08
N LEU A 314 19.54 1.08 22.20
CA LEU A 314 18.97 0.09 21.30
C LEU A 314 17.46 -0.06 21.51
N SER A 315 16.94 0.06 22.74
CA SER A 315 15.50 0.09 23.02
C SER A 315 14.82 1.26 22.33
N HIS A 316 15.39 2.45 22.36
CA HIS A 316 14.86 3.62 21.64
C HIS A 316 14.84 3.42 20.13
N LEU A 317 15.88 2.79 19.57
CA LEU A 317 15.93 2.45 18.15
C LEU A 317 14.77 1.51 17.76
N ILE A 318 14.48 0.50 18.58
CA ILE A 318 13.44 -0.50 18.30
C ILE A 318 12.04 0.11 18.41
N VAL A 319 11.77 0.95 19.39
CA VAL A 319 10.48 1.65 19.52
C VAL A 319 10.20 2.51 18.27
N LEU A 320 11.21 3.24 17.77
CA LEU A 320 11.07 4.03 16.55
C LEU A 320 10.88 3.16 15.31
N LEU A 321 11.48 1.97 15.28
CA LEU A 321 11.41 1.05 14.14
C LEU A 321 10.06 0.33 14.05
N ALA A 322 9.34 0.15 15.15
CA ALA A 322 8.12 -0.66 15.23
C ALA A 322 7.08 -0.35 14.15
N PRO A 323 6.74 0.91 13.80
CA PRO A 323 5.78 1.19 12.73
C PRO A 323 6.27 0.75 11.33
N PHE A 324 7.58 0.66 11.11
CA PHE A 324 8.20 0.35 9.82
C PHE A 324 8.47 -1.14 9.65
N ALA A 325 9.00 -1.82 10.69
CA ALA A 325 9.38 -3.22 10.69
C ALA A 325 8.88 -3.91 11.98
N PRO A 326 7.56 -4.14 12.12
CA PRO A 326 6.95 -4.58 13.37
C PRO A 326 7.45 -5.94 13.86
N HIS A 327 7.70 -6.91 12.97
CA HIS A 327 8.15 -8.24 13.37
C HIS A 327 9.59 -8.21 13.92
N PHE A 328 10.49 -7.49 13.24
CA PHE A 328 11.85 -7.26 13.76
C PHE A 328 11.84 -6.51 15.08
N ALA A 329 10.98 -5.50 15.18
CA ALA A 329 10.89 -4.69 16.39
C ALA A 329 10.37 -5.50 17.57
N GLU A 330 9.32 -6.30 17.40
CA GLU A 330 8.76 -7.13 18.47
C GLU A 330 9.75 -8.18 18.97
N GLU A 331 10.39 -8.92 18.06
CA GLU A 331 11.39 -9.93 18.38
C GLU A 331 12.57 -9.33 19.18
N LEU A 332 13.10 -8.19 18.74
CA LEU A 332 14.22 -7.55 19.41
C LEU A 332 13.81 -6.86 20.73
N TRP A 333 12.55 -6.43 20.82
CA TRP A 333 11.98 -5.86 22.05
C TRP A 333 11.85 -6.92 23.15
N GLU A 334 11.37 -8.11 22.79
CA GLU A 334 11.33 -9.27 23.70
C GLU A 334 12.74 -9.69 24.12
N ALA A 335 13.69 -9.76 23.18
CA ALA A 335 15.09 -10.09 23.44
C ALA A 335 15.76 -9.11 24.42
N LEU A 336 15.36 -7.84 24.43
CA LEU A 336 15.81 -6.84 25.41
C LEU A 336 15.24 -7.08 26.82
N GLY A 337 14.34 -8.06 26.99
CA GLY A 337 13.75 -8.47 28.26
C GLY A 337 12.41 -7.80 28.59
N ASN A 338 11.76 -7.18 27.62
CA ASN A 338 10.43 -6.61 27.81
C ASN A 338 9.36 -7.71 27.72
N THR A 339 8.27 -7.56 28.47
CA THR A 339 7.18 -8.56 28.56
C THR A 339 5.86 -8.07 27.91
N THR A 340 5.81 -6.81 27.49
CA THR A 340 4.68 -6.22 26.75
C THR A 340 5.07 -6.02 25.29
N SER A 341 4.08 -5.85 24.42
CA SER A 341 4.35 -5.52 23.01
C SER A 341 5.11 -4.20 22.89
N VAL A 342 5.98 -4.11 21.89
CA VAL A 342 6.64 -2.86 21.52
C VAL A 342 5.64 -1.75 21.15
N CYS A 343 4.44 -2.12 20.70
CA CYS A 343 3.36 -1.18 20.40
C CYS A 343 2.81 -0.47 21.64
N ASP A 344 2.97 -1.08 22.83
CA ASP A 344 2.56 -0.51 24.12
C ASP A 344 3.68 0.31 24.78
N ALA A 345 4.85 0.39 24.16
CA ALA A 345 5.98 1.16 24.65
C ALA A 345 5.67 2.67 24.64
N GLN A 346 6.10 3.37 25.69
CA GLN A 346 5.95 4.83 25.71
C GLN A 346 6.80 5.47 24.60
N SER A 347 6.19 6.45 23.93
CA SER A 347 6.87 7.21 22.90
C SER A 347 8.14 7.88 23.44
N VAL A 348 9.21 7.75 22.70
CA VAL A 348 10.50 8.39 23.03
C VAL A 348 10.40 9.89 22.71
N SER A 349 10.47 10.74 23.74
CA SER A 349 10.44 12.19 23.57
C SER A 349 11.85 12.76 23.42
N TYR A 350 12.04 13.67 22.47
CA TYR A 350 13.29 14.42 22.31
C TYR A 350 13.37 15.67 23.21
N THR A 351 12.36 15.92 24.06
CA THR A 351 12.23 17.14 24.88
C THR A 351 13.11 17.14 26.13
N HIS A 352 13.90 16.08 26.37
CA HIS A 352 14.80 15.97 27.52
C HIS A 352 16.29 16.03 27.13
N LEU A 353 16.63 16.86 26.15
CA LEU A 353 18.03 17.21 25.81
C LEU A 353 18.44 18.52 26.46
#